data_7b8e08b8365ecfe99832d68ccd91ab25
#
_entry.id   7b8e08b8365ecfe99832d68ccd91ab25
#
_cell.length_a   1.000
_cell.length_b   1.000
_cell.length_c   1.000
_cell.angle_alpha   90.00
_cell.angle_beta   90.00
_cell.angle_gamma   90.00
#
_symmetry.space_group_name_H-M   'P 1'
#
loop_
_entity.id
_entity.type
_entity.pdbx_description
1 polymer ?
#
loop_
_entity_poly.entity_id
_entity_poly.type
_entity_poly.pdbx_seq_one_letter_code
_entity_poly.pdbx_strand_id
1 'polypeptide(L)'
;MATTQLIRGTLYHYPHSTSQYQSDLQSFKDGAMLIKDGKIADLGDFSALKATYDDVEVVDYSGRVIIPGLIDTHLHFPQTEIIASYGEQLLTWLDNFTFPAERQFEDADFANTMADAFLTECLKNGTTTGLVYSSVHKVATEALFEAASQRNMLTVAGKVCMDRHCPDWLQDTPESAQRDSADLIDRYHGKGRNYYALTPRFAPTSSSAQMAALGELAQQYQDVFIQTHLSENHDEIAWVKTLYPQCEDYLAVYEKYHMVRPRA
;
A
#
# COMPACT_ATOMS: atom_id res chain seq x y z
N MET A 1 16.02 23.17 6.54
CA MET A 1 15.90 24.46 5.84
C MET A 1 14.77 24.31 4.83
N ALA A 2 13.91 25.31 4.73
CA ALA A 2 12.89 25.35 3.68
C ALA A 2 13.60 25.37 2.31
N THR A 3 13.39 24.35 1.51
CA THR A 3 13.98 24.30 0.17
C THR A 3 12.96 24.84 -0.83
N THR A 4 13.31 25.91 -1.52
CA THR A 4 12.52 26.42 -2.64
C THR A 4 13.31 26.18 -3.92
N GLN A 5 12.71 25.49 -4.90
CA GLN A 5 13.35 25.14 -6.16
C GLN A 5 12.35 25.26 -7.30
N LEU A 6 12.83 25.68 -8.46
CA LEU A 6 12.08 25.69 -9.70
C LEU A 6 12.51 24.51 -10.58
N ILE A 7 11.65 23.53 -10.72
CA ILE A 7 11.93 22.30 -11.47
C ILE A 7 11.42 22.48 -12.90
N ARG A 8 12.34 22.49 -13.89
CA ARG A 8 12.03 22.66 -15.31
C ARG A 8 11.96 21.31 -16.04
N GLY A 9 11.02 21.16 -16.96
CA GLY A 9 10.90 19.97 -17.83
C GLY A 9 9.62 20.00 -18.65
N THR A 10 9.35 18.92 -19.40
CA THR A 10 8.02 18.72 -19.99
C THR A 10 7.09 18.18 -18.90
N LEU A 11 6.09 18.97 -18.51
CA LEU A 11 5.23 18.65 -17.38
C LEU A 11 3.88 18.14 -17.83
N TYR A 12 3.41 17.10 -17.15
CA TYR A 12 2.01 16.64 -17.15
C TYR A 12 1.49 16.64 -15.72
N HIS A 13 0.38 17.32 -15.49
CA HIS A 13 -0.19 17.51 -14.16
C HIS A 13 -1.71 17.40 -14.17
N TYR A 14 -2.24 16.84 -13.09
CA TYR A 14 -3.67 16.77 -12.82
C TYR A 14 -3.98 17.63 -11.58
N PRO A 15 -4.52 18.86 -11.78
CA PRO A 15 -4.72 19.79 -10.67
C PRO A 15 -5.81 19.33 -9.68
N HIS A 16 -6.73 18.50 -10.13
CA HIS A 16 -7.83 18.01 -9.32
C HIS A 16 -7.96 16.49 -9.45
N SER A 17 -8.28 15.82 -8.34
CA SER A 17 -8.74 14.44 -8.34
C SER A 17 -10.15 14.43 -8.92
N THR A 18 -10.31 14.05 -10.18
CA THR A 18 -11.62 13.98 -10.82
C THR A 18 -12.23 12.60 -10.59
N SER A 19 -13.39 12.54 -9.93
CA SER A 19 -14.28 11.38 -9.92
C SER A 19 -15.00 11.18 -11.27
N GLN A 20 -14.77 12.06 -12.25
CA GLN A 20 -15.33 12.01 -13.59
C GLN A 20 -14.19 11.86 -14.60
N TYR A 21 -14.36 10.97 -15.55
CA TYR A 21 -13.41 10.59 -16.61
C TYR A 21 -13.01 11.72 -17.60
N GLN A 22 -13.29 12.98 -17.30
CA GLN A 22 -12.77 14.11 -18.06
C GLN A 22 -11.41 14.51 -17.48
N SER A 23 -10.37 14.33 -18.28
CA SER A 23 -9.00 14.66 -17.87
C SER A 23 -8.82 16.17 -17.85
N ASP A 24 -8.68 16.75 -16.67
CA ASP A 24 -8.14 18.09 -16.48
C ASP A 24 -6.61 18.08 -16.62
N LEU A 25 -6.10 17.25 -17.53
CA LEU A 25 -4.68 17.14 -17.78
C LEU A 25 -4.14 18.47 -18.29
N GLN A 26 -3.27 19.07 -17.52
CA GLN A 26 -2.45 20.21 -17.93
C GLN A 26 -1.11 19.70 -18.46
N SER A 27 -0.65 20.25 -19.58
CA SER A 27 0.64 19.92 -20.16
C SER A 27 1.42 21.17 -20.57
N PHE A 28 2.71 21.18 -20.24
CA PHE A 28 3.63 22.26 -20.57
C PHE A 28 4.87 21.67 -21.24
N LYS A 29 5.15 22.00 -22.50
CA LYS A 29 6.32 21.46 -23.24
C LYS A 29 7.65 21.93 -22.65
N ASP A 30 7.74 23.20 -22.29
CA ASP A 30 8.83 23.80 -21.54
C ASP A 30 8.23 24.42 -20.28
N GLY A 31 7.84 23.55 -19.38
CA GLY A 31 7.18 23.92 -18.16
C GLY A 31 8.12 24.02 -16.98
N ALA A 32 7.62 24.60 -15.90
CA ALA A 32 8.25 24.54 -14.60
C ALA A 32 7.22 24.40 -13.49
N MET A 33 7.66 23.85 -12.37
CA MET A 33 6.92 23.85 -11.12
C MET A 33 7.80 24.41 -10.00
N LEU A 34 7.23 25.31 -9.23
CA LEU A 34 7.84 25.81 -8.00
C LEU A 34 7.55 24.83 -6.87
N ILE A 35 8.58 24.24 -6.34
CA ILE A 35 8.48 23.41 -5.13
C ILE A 35 8.88 24.27 -3.94
N LYS A 36 7.98 24.39 -2.96
CA LYS A 36 8.24 25.07 -1.71
C LYS A 36 7.82 24.17 -0.54
N ASP A 37 8.77 23.87 0.32
CA ASP A 37 8.55 22.99 1.49
C ASP A 37 7.96 21.62 1.11
N GLY A 38 8.43 21.04 0.00
CA GLY A 38 7.99 19.74 -0.50
C GLY A 38 6.60 19.73 -1.15
N LYS A 39 6.02 20.92 -1.45
CA LYS A 39 4.72 21.06 -2.12
C LYS A 39 4.86 21.87 -3.41
N ILE A 40 4.05 21.54 -4.40
CA ILE A 40 3.91 22.36 -5.62
C ILE A 40 3.17 23.63 -5.21
N ALA A 41 3.89 24.77 -5.27
CA ALA A 41 3.35 26.09 -4.94
C ALA A 41 2.87 26.84 -6.17
N ASP A 42 3.49 26.60 -7.33
CA ASP A 42 3.11 27.21 -8.62
C ASP A 42 3.49 26.27 -9.78
N LEU A 43 2.81 26.40 -10.91
CA LEU A 43 2.98 25.56 -12.10
C LEU A 43 2.63 26.36 -13.36
N GLY A 44 3.49 26.26 -14.39
CA GLY A 44 3.24 26.97 -15.67
C GLY A 44 4.40 26.89 -16.65
N ASP A 45 4.39 27.76 -17.64
CA ASP A 45 5.50 27.90 -18.58
C ASP A 45 6.78 28.38 -17.89
N PHE A 46 7.91 27.75 -18.19
CA PHE A 46 9.20 28.05 -17.54
C PHE A 46 9.58 29.52 -17.63
N SER A 47 9.42 30.15 -18.80
CA SER A 47 9.79 31.56 -18.99
C SER A 47 8.99 32.52 -18.08
N ALA A 48 7.71 32.24 -17.90
CA ALA A 48 6.84 33.05 -17.03
C ALA A 48 7.20 32.86 -15.55
N LEU A 49 7.38 31.62 -15.11
CA LEU A 49 7.74 31.33 -13.72
C LEU A 49 9.14 31.83 -13.40
N LYS A 50 10.12 31.68 -14.29
CA LYS A 50 11.49 32.18 -14.08
C LYS A 50 11.54 33.72 -13.97
N ALA A 51 10.68 34.41 -14.71
CA ALA A 51 10.57 35.87 -14.60
C ALA A 51 9.93 36.31 -13.26
N THR A 52 9.05 35.48 -12.70
CA THR A 52 8.41 35.75 -11.41
C THR A 52 9.29 35.37 -10.22
N TYR A 53 10.09 34.32 -10.36
CA TYR A 53 10.94 33.73 -9.33
C TYR A 53 12.42 33.71 -9.78
N ASP A 54 12.95 34.86 -10.13
CA ASP A 54 14.28 35.05 -10.74
C ASP A 54 15.45 34.61 -9.84
N ASP A 55 15.32 34.76 -8.53
CA ASP A 55 16.33 34.37 -7.53
C ASP A 55 16.25 32.88 -7.12
N VAL A 56 15.23 32.14 -7.58
CA VAL A 56 15.06 30.75 -7.20
C VAL A 56 15.97 29.84 -8.01
N GLU A 57 16.63 28.88 -7.33
CA GLU A 57 17.44 27.84 -7.95
C GLU A 57 16.61 27.04 -8.96
N VAL A 58 17.17 26.86 -10.17
CA VAL A 58 16.55 26.04 -11.23
C VAL A 58 17.21 24.69 -11.28
N VAL A 59 16.42 23.61 -11.12
CA VAL A 59 16.81 22.24 -11.41
C VAL A 59 16.28 21.92 -12.81
N ASP A 60 17.20 21.79 -13.77
CA ASP A 60 16.86 21.67 -15.20
C ASP A 60 16.81 20.21 -15.65
N TYR A 61 15.61 19.73 -15.96
CA TYR A 61 15.32 18.45 -16.61
C TYR A 61 14.80 18.64 -18.04
N SER A 62 15.28 19.66 -18.76
CA SER A 62 14.92 19.87 -20.17
C SER A 62 15.13 18.59 -20.99
N GLY A 63 14.15 18.25 -21.81
CA GLY A 63 14.14 17.00 -22.58
C GLY A 63 13.70 15.76 -21.79
N ARG A 64 13.36 15.91 -20.52
CA ARG A 64 12.73 14.87 -19.70
C ARG A 64 11.25 15.19 -19.48
N VAL A 65 10.47 14.13 -19.28
CA VAL A 65 9.06 14.22 -18.91
C VAL A 65 8.93 14.07 -17.40
N ILE A 66 8.16 14.96 -16.79
CA ILE A 66 7.85 14.96 -15.37
C ILE A 66 6.35 14.68 -15.22
N ILE A 67 6.02 13.65 -14.48
CA ILE A 67 4.66 13.19 -14.22
C ILE A 67 4.43 13.06 -12.72
N PRO A 68 3.18 13.01 -12.24
CA PRO A 68 2.88 12.59 -10.88
C PRO A 68 3.49 11.21 -10.59
N GLY A 69 3.91 11.00 -9.35
CA GLY A 69 4.39 9.69 -8.93
C GLY A 69 3.32 8.60 -9.11
N LEU A 70 3.76 7.40 -9.46
CA LEU A 70 2.88 6.26 -9.68
C LEU A 70 2.27 5.81 -8.35
N ILE A 71 1.03 5.35 -8.43
CA ILE A 71 0.28 4.76 -7.30
C ILE A 71 0.11 3.28 -7.61
N ASP A 72 0.64 2.41 -6.74
CA ASP A 72 0.42 0.99 -6.83
C ASP A 72 -0.55 0.55 -5.73
N THR A 73 -1.69 0.03 -6.13
CA THR A 73 -2.77 -0.34 -5.21
C THR A 73 -2.75 -1.79 -4.76
N HIS A 74 -1.71 -2.56 -5.16
CA HIS A 74 -1.57 -3.97 -4.73
C HIS A 74 -0.12 -4.42 -4.75
N LEU A 75 0.53 -4.37 -3.60
CA LEU A 75 1.93 -4.75 -3.39
C LEU A 75 2.07 -5.70 -2.21
N HIS A 76 3.01 -6.64 -2.32
CA HIS A 76 3.39 -7.56 -1.25
C HIS A 76 4.84 -7.31 -0.82
N PHE A 77 5.04 -6.57 0.25
CA PHE A 77 6.35 -6.28 0.82
C PHE A 77 7.18 -7.55 1.11
N PRO A 78 6.63 -8.62 1.72
CA PRO A 78 7.41 -9.80 2.03
C PRO A 78 7.81 -10.65 0.82
N GLN A 79 7.31 -10.34 -0.37
CA GLN A 79 7.61 -11.09 -1.59
C GLN A 79 8.74 -10.47 -2.42
N THR A 80 9.44 -9.46 -1.89
CA THR A 80 10.49 -8.73 -2.62
C THR A 80 11.60 -9.64 -3.11
N GLU A 81 12.02 -10.65 -2.34
CA GLU A 81 13.08 -11.59 -2.74
C GLU A 81 12.64 -12.68 -3.71
N ILE A 82 11.33 -12.88 -3.87
CA ILE A 82 10.76 -13.91 -4.75
C ILE A 82 10.11 -13.32 -6.01
N ILE A 83 10.39 -12.06 -6.32
CA ILE A 83 9.94 -11.42 -7.57
C ILE A 83 10.42 -12.27 -8.75
N ALA A 84 9.49 -12.57 -9.68
CA ALA A 84 9.73 -13.40 -10.86
C ALA A 84 10.12 -14.86 -10.57
N SER A 85 9.89 -15.38 -9.37
CA SER A 85 9.95 -16.81 -9.11
C SER A 85 8.97 -17.55 -10.02
N TYR A 86 9.34 -18.76 -10.45
CA TYR A 86 8.51 -19.53 -11.36
C TYR A 86 7.11 -19.76 -10.78
N GLY A 87 6.10 -19.29 -11.54
CA GLY A 87 4.71 -19.37 -11.11
C GLY A 87 4.10 -20.76 -11.38
N GLU A 88 3.62 -21.37 -10.32
CA GLU A 88 2.69 -22.51 -10.34
C GLU A 88 1.26 -21.99 -10.16
N GLN A 89 0.30 -22.90 -9.92
CA GLN A 89 -1.03 -22.50 -9.48
C GLN A 89 -0.96 -21.79 -8.14
N LEU A 90 -1.83 -20.81 -7.92
CA LEU A 90 -1.78 -19.89 -6.77
C LEU A 90 -1.54 -20.60 -5.43
N LEU A 91 -2.34 -21.61 -5.10
CA LEU A 91 -2.25 -22.28 -3.80
C LEU A 91 -0.91 -23.00 -3.61
N THR A 92 -0.41 -23.67 -4.65
CA THR A 92 0.90 -24.33 -4.63
C THR A 92 2.03 -23.31 -4.55
N TRP A 93 1.90 -22.18 -5.24
CA TRP A 93 2.88 -21.10 -5.19
C TRP A 93 2.97 -20.45 -3.81
N LEU A 94 1.82 -20.30 -3.12
CA LEU A 94 1.79 -19.81 -1.74
C LEU A 94 2.62 -20.72 -0.82
N ASP A 95 2.45 -22.03 -0.91
CA ASP A 95 3.12 -23.00 -0.06
C ASP A 95 4.63 -23.10 -0.37
N ASN A 96 5.01 -23.07 -1.65
CA ASN A 96 6.38 -23.31 -2.07
C ASN A 96 7.29 -22.08 -1.98
N PHE A 97 6.75 -20.88 -2.19
CA PHE A 97 7.55 -19.65 -2.27
C PHE A 97 7.12 -18.60 -1.25
N THR A 98 5.82 -18.28 -1.20
CA THR A 98 5.35 -17.12 -0.43
C THR A 98 5.47 -17.32 1.06
N PHE A 99 4.90 -18.38 1.60
CA PHE A 99 4.95 -18.62 3.05
C PHE A 99 6.37 -18.77 3.58
N PRO A 100 7.29 -19.52 2.92
CA PRO A 100 8.70 -19.55 3.34
C PRO A 100 9.38 -18.19 3.33
N ALA A 101 9.11 -17.32 2.34
CA ALA A 101 9.65 -15.97 2.31
C ALA A 101 9.10 -15.11 3.45
N GLU A 102 7.79 -15.16 3.70
CA GLU A 102 7.12 -14.37 4.75
C GLU A 102 7.58 -14.74 6.17
N ARG A 103 8.03 -15.96 6.40
CA ARG A 103 8.57 -16.39 7.71
C ARG A 103 9.76 -15.56 8.18
N GLN A 104 10.63 -15.16 7.26
CA GLN A 104 11.86 -14.42 7.60
C GLN A 104 11.56 -13.09 8.28
N PHE A 105 10.36 -12.54 8.06
CA PHE A 105 9.90 -11.26 8.61
C PHE A 105 9.52 -11.33 10.11
N GLU A 106 9.68 -12.47 10.76
CA GLU A 106 9.69 -12.60 12.22
C GLU A 106 10.92 -11.89 12.83
N ASP A 107 12.03 -11.87 12.10
CA ASP A 107 13.25 -11.18 12.49
C ASP A 107 13.15 -9.68 12.17
N ALA A 108 13.31 -8.84 13.21
CA ALA A 108 13.17 -7.39 13.08
C ALA A 108 14.27 -6.77 12.21
N ASP A 109 15.51 -7.26 12.29
CA ASP A 109 16.64 -6.73 11.51
C ASP A 109 16.49 -7.06 10.02
N PHE A 110 16.03 -8.29 9.73
CA PHE A 110 15.66 -8.69 8.38
C PHE A 110 14.52 -7.82 7.84
N ALA A 111 13.44 -7.65 8.62
CA ALA A 111 12.28 -6.84 8.22
C ALA A 111 12.67 -5.38 7.93
N ASN A 112 13.53 -4.77 8.75
CA ASN A 112 14.04 -3.41 8.52
C ASN A 112 14.88 -3.32 7.24
N THR A 113 15.79 -4.27 7.01
CA THR A 113 16.61 -4.32 5.80
C THR A 113 15.75 -4.45 4.55
N MET A 114 14.77 -5.33 4.58
CA MET A 114 13.87 -5.55 3.45
C MET A 114 12.91 -4.38 3.22
N ALA A 115 12.46 -3.69 4.27
CA ALA A 115 11.63 -2.49 4.13
C ALA A 115 12.39 -1.38 3.40
N ASP A 116 13.67 -1.20 3.74
CA ASP A 116 14.55 -0.24 3.07
C ASP A 116 14.74 -0.58 1.59
N ALA A 117 15.03 -1.84 1.28
CA ALA A 117 15.21 -2.34 -0.09
C ALA A 117 13.90 -2.19 -0.91
N PHE A 118 12.77 -2.66 -0.39
CA PHE A 118 11.46 -2.60 -1.04
C PHE A 118 11.06 -1.17 -1.41
N LEU A 119 11.09 -0.25 -0.46
CA LEU A 119 10.69 1.14 -0.72
C LEU A 119 11.69 1.85 -1.64
N THR A 120 12.98 1.50 -1.57
CA THR A 120 13.98 2.02 -2.50
C THR A 120 13.69 1.57 -3.93
N GLU A 121 13.34 0.30 -4.14
CA GLU A 121 12.96 -0.20 -5.46
C GLU A 121 11.64 0.41 -5.96
N CYS A 122 10.63 0.59 -5.09
CA CYS A 122 9.41 1.32 -5.45
C CYS A 122 9.75 2.72 -5.99
N LEU A 123 10.54 3.50 -5.25
CA LEU A 123 10.92 4.87 -5.65
C LEU A 123 11.75 4.90 -6.93
N LYS A 124 12.71 3.98 -7.12
CA LYS A 124 13.50 3.86 -8.36
C LYS A 124 12.63 3.62 -9.59
N ASN A 125 11.52 2.92 -9.41
CA ASN A 125 10.56 2.62 -10.48
C ASN A 125 9.40 3.64 -10.55
N GLY A 126 9.47 4.73 -9.79
CA GLY A 126 8.51 5.83 -9.84
C GLY A 126 7.27 5.65 -8.97
N THR A 127 7.15 4.56 -8.22
CA THR A 127 6.04 4.34 -7.29
C THR A 127 6.26 5.15 -6.02
N THR A 128 5.39 6.12 -5.77
CA THR A 128 5.46 7.04 -4.62
C THR A 128 4.33 6.84 -3.61
N THR A 129 3.35 6.02 -3.98
CA THR A 129 2.23 5.64 -3.12
C THR A 129 1.97 4.15 -3.28
N GLY A 130 1.88 3.42 -2.18
CA GLY A 130 1.63 1.99 -2.19
C GLY A 130 0.51 1.57 -1.25
N LEU A 131 -0.35 0.62 -1.70
CA LEU A 131 -1.23 -0.16 -0.85
C LEU A 131 -0.61 -1.55 -0.67
N VAL A 132 -0.11 -1.83 0.56
CA VAL A 132 0.90 -2.86 0.77
C VAL A 132 0.44 -3.91 1.78
N TYR A 133 0.47 -5.17 1.37
CA TYR A 133 0.40 -6.30 2.28
C TYR A 133 1.75 -6.49 2.96
N SER A 134 1.76 -6.52 4.30
CA SER A 134 2.92 -6.89 5.09
C SER A 134 2.90 -8.40 5.41
N SER A 135 3.69 -8.85 6.37
CA SER A 135 3.63 -10.20 6.91
C SER A 135 2.62 -10.31 8.06
N VAL A 136 2.39 -11.52 8.54
CA VAL A 136 1.65 -11.79 9.77
C VAL A 136 2.37 -11.24 11.00
N HIS A 137 3.69 -11.07 10.92
CA HIS A 137 4.52 -10.57 12.01
C HIS A 137 4.38 -9.05 12.14
N LYS A 138 3.97 -8.60 13.32
CA LYS A 138 3.76 -7.18 13.64
C LYS A 138 5.00 -6.33 13.34
N VAL A 139 6.18 -6.83 13.70
CA VAL A 139 7.47 -6.14 13.49
C VAL A 139 7.74 -5.81 12.03
N ALA A 140 7.26 -6.62 11.08
CA ALA A 140 7.39 -6.34 9.65
C ALA A 140 6.59 -5.10 9.23
N THR A 141 5.37 -4.95 9.76
CA THR A 141 4.53 -3.78 9.48
C THR A 141 5.10 -2.52 10.12
N GLU A 142 5.64 -2.64 11.33
CA GLU A 142 6.36 -1.55 12.02
C GLU A 142 7.55 -1.09 11.19
N ALA A 143 8.42 -2.02 10.75
CA ALA A 143 9.59 -1.72 9.91
C ALA A 143 9.20 -1.00 8.61
N LEU A 144 8.13 -1.45 7.95
CA LEU A 144 7.63 -0.83 6.72
C LEU A 144 7.18 0.62 6.97
N PHE A 145 6.39 0.88 8.02
CA PHE A 145 5.92 2.23 8.33
C PHE A 145 7.05 3.18 8.74
N GLU A 146 8.03 2.70 9.52
CA GLU A 146 9.20 3.49 9.91
C GLU A 146 10.05 3.87 8.67
N ALA A 147 10.33 2.91 7.80
CA ALA A 147 11.08 3.17 6.57
C ALA A 147 10.33 4.10 5.60
N ALA A 148 9.00 3.99 5.51
CA ALA A 148 8.16 4.88 4.71
C ALA A 148 8.15 6.30 5.28
N SER A 149 8.07 6.44 6.61
CA SER A 149 8.14 7.74 7.30
C SER A 149 9.44 8.48 7.02
N GLN A 150 10.58 7.77 7.06
CA GLN A 150 11.90 8.35 6.74
C GLN A 150 11.99 8.88 5.31
N ARG A 151 11.25 8.29 4.38
CA ARG A 151 11.18 8.68 2.96
C ARG A 151 10.06 9.66 2.65
N ASN A 152 9.22 9.99 3.64
CA ASN A 152 7.98 10.77 3.45
C ASN A 152 7.08 10.17 2.34
N MET A 153 7.10 8.86 2.17
CA MET A 153 6.30 8.12 1.18
C MET A 153 4.89 7.89 1.71
N LEU A 154 3.88 8.06 0.85
CA LEU A 154 2.51 7.71 1.24
C LEU A 154 2.35 6.19 1.18
N THR A 155 2.06 5.60 2.33
CA THR A 155 1.95 4.15 2.46
C THR A 155 0.67 3.78 3.20
N VAL A 156 -0.16 2.99 2.55
CA VAL A 156 -1.30 2.32 3.18
C VAL A 156 -0.88 0.87 3.35
N ALA A 157 -0.79 0.39 4.58
CA ALA A 157 -0.33 -0.97 4.83
C ALA A 157 -1.02 -1.59 6.04
N GLY A 158 -0.99 -2.90 6.12
CA GLY A 158 -1.53 -3.62 7.26
C GLY A 158 -0.83 -4.95 7.49
N LYS A 159 -0.78 -5.34 8.77
CA LYS A 159 -0.39 -6.68 9.17
C LYS A 159 -1.35 -7.68 8.56
N VAL A 160 -0.84 -8.66 7.84
CA VAL A 160 -1.66 -9.77 7.32
C VAL A 160 -2.20 -10.59 8.49
N CYS A 161 -3.47 -10.96 8.42
CA CYS A 161 -4.14 -11.78 9.41
C CYS A 161 -4.54 -13.12 8.80
N MET A 162 -4.07 -14.21 9.45
CA MET A 162 -4.36 -15.61 9.08
C MET A 162 -4.39 -16.45 10.36
N ASP A 163 -5.47 -17.19 10.59
CA ASP A 163 -5.63 -18.05 11.78
C ASP A 163 -5.98 -19.50 11.42
N ARG A 164 -5.98 -19.85 10.13
CA ARG A 164 -6.19 -21.22 9.62
C ARG A 164 -5.65 -21.40 8.23
N HIS A 165 -5.49 -22.64 7.78
CA HIS A 165 -5.04 -23.04 6.44
C HIS A 165 -3.76 -22.30 5.98
N CYS A 166 -2.87 -22.08 6.91
CA CYS A 166 -1.53 -21.55 6.73
C CYS A 166 -0.57 -22.31 7.65
N PRO A 167 0.74 -22.25 7.41
CA PRO A 167 1.70 -22.88 8.32
C PRO A 167 1.60 -22.33 9.75
N ASP A 168 1.79 -23.18 10.76
CA ASP A 168 1.68 -22.82 12.17
C ASP A 168 2.56 -21.61 12.57
N TRP A 169 3.71 -21.47 11.91
CA TRP A 169 4.66 -20.36 12.12
C TRP A 169 4.25 -19.05 11.41
N LEU A 170 3.16 -19.03 10.65
CA LEU A 170 2.51 -17.83 10.11
C LEU A 170 1.07 -17.68 10.64
N GLN A 171 0.73 -18.39 11.70
CA GLN A 171 -0.64 -18.40 12.18
C GLN A 171 -0.85 -17.40 13.31
N ASP A 172 -1.86 -16.57 13.18
CA ASP A 172 -2.42 -15.71 14.21
C ASP A 172 -3.43 -16.45 15.10
N THR A 173 -3.96 -15.72 16.08
CA THR A 173 -5.28 -15.99 16.66
C THR A 173 -6.19 -14.78 16.42
N PRO A 174 -7.52 -14.93 16.51
CA PRO A 174 -8.44 -13.78 16.44
C PRO A 174 -8.06 -12.64 17.39
N GLU A 175 -7.65 -13.00 18.63
CA GLU A 175 -7.28 -12.04 19.68
C GLU A 175 -5.94 -11.33 19.36
N SER A 176 -4.94 -12.06 18.84
CA SER A 176 -3.66 -11.45 18.48
C SER A 176 -3.82 -10.57 17.24
N ALA A 177 -4.59 -11.00 16.24
CA ALA A 177 -4.88 -10.21 15.06
C ALA A 177 -5.57 -8.89 15.42
N GLN A 178 -6.58 -8.94 16.31
CA GLN A 178 -7.30 -7.75 16.79
C GLN A 178 -6.39 -6.82 17.60
N ARG A 179 -5.69 -7.35 18.60
CA ARG A 179 -4.80 -6.57 19.47
C ARG A 179 -3.68 -5.89 18.69
N ASP A 180 -2.98 -6.64 17.84
CA ASP A 180 -1.82 -6.13 17.12
C ASP A 180 -2.23 -5.14 16.02
N SER A 181 -3.38 -5.37 15.36
CA SER A 181 -3.94 -4.40 14.41
C SER A 181 -4.36 -3.11 15.09
N ALA A 182 -5.02 -3.18 16.26
CA ALA A 182 -5.40 -2.00 17.04
C ALA A 182 -4.17 -1.16 17.45
N ASP A 183 -3.12 -1.82 17.97
CA ASP A 183 -1.88 -1.12 18.34
C ASP A 183 -1.20 -0.46 17.13
N LEU A 184 -1.16 -1.13 15.98
CA LEU A 184 -0.60 -0.55 14.75
C LEU A 184 -1.43 0.62 14.22
N ILE A 185 -2.76 0.55 14.33
CA ILE A 185 -3.66 1.67 14.00
C ILE A 185 -3.33 2.88 14.88
N ASP A 186 -3.31 2.70 16.19
CA ASP A 186 -3.07 3.78 17.15
C ASP A 186 -1.70 4.43 16.97
N ARG A 187 -0.69 3.66 16.56
CA ARG A 187 0.67 4.14 16.38
C ARG A 187 0.92 4.81 15.04
N TYR A 188 0.32 4.32 13.96
CA TYR A 188 0.73 4.71 12.60
C TYR A 188 -0.37 5.33 11.75
N HIS A 189 -1.66 5.01 11.99
CA HIS A 189 -2.74 5.52 11.14
C HIS A 189 -2.86 7.04 11.24
N GLY A 190 -2.81 7.73 10.09
CA GLY A 190 -2.87 9.19 10.01
C GLY A 190 -1.62 9.90 10.57
N LYS A 191 -0.52 9.18 10.85
CA LYS A 191 0.75 9.78 11.27
C LYS A 191 1.64 10.05 10.06
N GLY A 192 1.92 11.31 9.81
CA GLY A 192 2.63 11.72 8.59
C GLY A 192 1.84 11.32 7.34
N ARG A 193 2.39 10.39 6.55
CA ARG A 193 1.76 9.85 5.33
C ARG A 193 1.44 8.36 5.44
N ASN A 194 1.41 7.81 6.65
CA ASN A 194 1.08 6.41 6.90
C ASN A 194 -0.41 6.24 7.19
N TYR A 195 -1.01 5.24 6.58
CA TYR A 195 -2.39 4.83 6.83
C TYR A 195 -2.45 3.33 7.01
N TYR A 196 -3.23 2.87 7.99
CA TYR A 196 -3.40 1.46 8.23
C TYR A 196 -4.52 0.87 7.38
N ALA A 197 -4.34 -0.37 6.90
CA ALA A 197 -5.37 -1.19 6.30
C ALA A 197 -5.57 -2.47 7.12
N LEU A 198 -6.81 -2.74 7.54
CA LEU A 198 -7.15 -4.06 8.06
C LEU A 198 -6.99 -5.08 6.93
N THR A 199 -6.18 -6.13 7.19
CA THR A 199 -5.69 -7.00 6.13
C THR A 199 -5.94 -8.49 6.45
N PRO A 200 -7.20 -8.97 6.46
CA PRO A 200 -7.41 -10.41 6.30
C PRO A 200 -6.81 -10.82 4.95
N ARG A 201 -5.89 -11.80 4.93
CA ARG A 201 -5.21 -12.16 3.69
C ARG A 201 -6.22 -12.51 2.60
N PHE A 202 -7.07 -13.48 2.87
CA PHE A 202 -8.24 -13.84 2.08
C PHE A 202 -9.14 -14.79 2.89
N ALA A 203 -10.38 -14.97 2.48
CA ALA A 203 -11.36 -15.73 3.27
C ALA A 203 -10.93 -17.16 3.66
N PRO A 204 -10.20 -17.93 2.84
CA PRO A 204 -9.75 -19.25 3.24
C PRO A 204 -8.86 -19.28 4.48
N THR A 205 -7.96 -18.31 4.65
CA THR A 205 -7.01 -18.27 5.77
C THR A 205 -7.52 -17.55 7.01
N SER A 206 -8.75 -17.03 6.99
CA SER A 206 -9.36 -16.40 8.16
C SER A 206 -10.58 -17.18 8.63
N SER A 207 -10.63 -17.53 9.91
CA SER A 207 -11.82 -18.13 10.51
C SER A 207 -12.94 -17.09 10.66
N SER A 208 -14.16 -17.58 10.90
CA SER A 208 -15.29 -16.69 11.23
C SER A 208 -15.02 -15.84 12.48
N ALA A 209 -14.26 -16.35 13.44
CA ALA A 209 -13.88 -15.62 14.64
C ALA A 209 -12.89 -14.48 14.32
N GLN A 210 -11.85 -14.74 13.51
CA GLN A 210 -10.91 -13.71 13.09
C GLN A 210 -11.59 -12.64 12.22
N MET A 211 -12.45 -13.06 11.29
CA MET A 211 -13.23 -12.12 10.46
C MET A 211 -14.15 -11.23 11.30
N ALA A 212 -14.80 -11.80 12.35
CA ALA A 212 -15.62 -11.03 13.27
C ALA A 212 -14.79 -10.00 14.05
N ALA A 213 -13.64 -10.42 14.60
CA ALA A 213 -12.73 -9.55 15.34
C ALA A 213 -12.21 -8.38 14.48
N LEU A 214 -11.85 -8.64 13.22
CA LEU A 214 -11.42 -7.59 12.29
C LEU A 214 -12.60 -6.70 11.86
N GLY A 215 -13.80 -7.26 11.73
CA GLY A 215 -15.03 -6.50 11.47
C GLY A 215 -15.39 -5.55 12.61
N GLU A 216 -15.18 -5.95 13.87
CA GLU A 216 -15.33 -5.06 15.03
C GLU A 216 -14.33 -3.88 14.98
N LEU A 217 -13.06 -4.14 14.64
CA LEU A 217 -12.10 -3.07 14.42
C LEU A 217 -12.51 -2.15 13.28
N ALA A 218 -13.04 -2.70 12.19
CA ALA A 218 -13.54 -1.89 11.08
C ALA A 218 -14.69 -0.97 11.50
N GLN A 219 -15.54 -1.39 12.43
CA GLN A 219 -16.59 -0.56 12.98
C GLN A 219 -16.06 0.49 13.99
N GLN A 220 -15.06 0.12 14.78
CA GLN A 220 -14.43 1.01 15.76
C GLN A 220 -13.62 2.12 15.07
N TYR A 221 -12.84 1.78 14.04
CA TYR A 221 -11.97 2.70 13.31
C TYR A 221 -12.53 2.97 11.91
N GLN A 222 -13.42 3.96 11.81
CA GLN A 222 -14.20 4.23 10.58
C GLN A 222 -13.36 4.75 9.40
N ASP A 223 -12.18 5.28 9.68
CA ASP A 223 -11.30 5.92 8.69
C ASP A 223 -10.14 5.04 8.21
N VAL A 224 -9.94 3.84 8.81
CA VAL A 224 -8.94 2.89 8.31
C VAL A 224 -9.37 2.27 6.99
N PHE A 225 -8.37 1.90 6.19
CA PHE A 225 -8.59 1.14 4.96
C PHE A 225 -8.82 -0.34 5.27
N ILE A 226 -9.36 -1.06 4.30
CA ILE A 226 -9.48 -2.52 4.32
C ILE A 226 -8.91 -3.03 3.00
N GLN A 227 -8.12 -4.09 3.05
CA GLN A 227 -7.61 -4.78 1.87
C GLN A 227 -7.66 -6.29 2.07
N THR A 228 -7.94 -7.01 1.02
CA THR A 228 -7.99 -8.48 1.01
C THR A 228 -7.87 -8.99 -0.42
N HIS A 229 -7.70 -10.30 -0.61
CA HIS A 229 -7.80 -10.92 -1.92
C HIS A 229 -9.20 -11.46 -2.14
N LEU A 230 -9.66 -11.40 -3.38
CA LEU A 230 -11.01 -11.78 -3.76
C LEU A 230 -11.02 -12.37 -5.17
N SER A 231 -11.45 -13.63 -5.30
CA SER A 231 -11.73 -14.27 -6.60
C SER A 231 -10.54 -14.30 -7.55
N GLU A 232 -9.34 -14.51 -7.04
CA GLU A 232 -8.10 -14.51 -7.82
C GLU A 232 -7.93 -15.78 -8.66
N ASN A 233 -8.47 -16.92 -8.18
CA ASN A 233 -8.32 -18.23 -8.82
C ASN A 233 -9.61 -19.04 -8.70
N HIS A 234 -9.92 -19.88 -9.72
CA HIS A 234 -11.14 -20.72 -9.74
C HIS A 234 -11.18 -21.72 -8.60
N ASP A 235 -10.06 -22.34 -8.26
CA ASP A 235 -9.97 -23.32 -7.17
C ASP A 235 -10.17 -22.65 -5.82
N GLU A 236 -9.64 -21.42 -5.66
CA GLU A 236 -9.87 -20.57 -4.50
C GLU A 236 -11.36 -20.24 -4.35
N ILE A 237 -12.03 -19.81 -5.42
CA ILE A 237 -13.48 -19.51 -5.41
C ILE A 237 -14.29 -20.74 -4.97
N ALA A 238 -13.98 -21.90 -5.54
CA ALA A 238 -14.62 -23.17 -5.20
C ALA A 238 -14.40 -23.52 -3.72
N TRP A 239 -13.18 -23.31 -3.22
CA TRP A 239 -12.81 -23.57 -1.84
C TRP A 239 -13.58 -22.63 -0.88
N VAL A 240 -13.65 -21.35 -1.16
CA VAL A 240 -14.43 -20.38 -0.35
C VAL A 240 -15.90 -20.79 -0.26
N LYS A 241 -16.48 -21.24 -1.35
CA LYS A 241 -17.86 -21.75 -1.36
C LYS A 241 -18.09 -22.94 -0.42
N THR A 242 -17.09 -23.80 -0.25
CA THR A 242 -17.15 -24.91 0.73
C THR A 242 -16.98 -24.45 2.16
N LEU A 243 -16.13 -23.43 2.41
CA LEU A 243 -15.87 -22.90 3.74
C LEU A 243 -16.99 -21.99 4.27
N TYR A 244 -17.69 -21.31 3.37
CA TYR A 244 -18.75 -20.34 3.68
C TYR A 244 -20.04 -20.66 2.91
N PRO A 245 -20.64 -21.86 3.07
CA PRO A 245 -21.80 -22.30 2.28
C PRO A 245 -23.06 -21.44 2.50
N GLN A 246 -23.07 -20.63 3.56
CA GLN A 246 -24.17 -19.71 3.90
C GLN A 246 -24.06 -18.35 3.18
N CYS A 247 -22.96 -18.06 2.50
CA CYS A 247 -22.76 -16.83 1.73
C CYS A 247 -23.13 -17.08 0.26
N GLU A 248 -23.79 -16.11 -0.38
CA GLU A 248 -24.23 -16.20 -1.76
C GLU A 248 -23.04 -16.31 -2.72
N ASP A 249 -22.03 -15.48 -2.49
CA ASP A 249 -20.78 -15.45 -3.25
C ASP A 249 -19.59 -15.12 -2.35
N TYR A 250 -18.40 -14.94 -2.96
CA TYR A 250 -17.17 -14.67 -2.22
C TYR A 250 -17.20 -13.28 -1.55
N LEU A 251 -17.74 -12.26 -2.21
CA LEU A 251 -17.85 -10.91 -1.66
C LEU A 251 -18.76 -10.89 -0.43
N ALA A 252 -19.87 -11.63 -0.46
CA ALA A 252 -20.79 -11.78 0.65
C ALA A 252 -20.13 -12.28 1.95
N VAL A 253 -18.99 -12.97 1.86
CA VAL A 253 -18.18 -13.33 3.05
C VAL A 253 -17.72 -12.07 3.77
N TYR A 254 -17.14 -11.11 3.04
CA TYR A 254 -16.64 -9.85 3.61
C TYR A 254 -17.78 -8.90 4.03
N GLU A 255 -18.86 -8.86 3.27
CA GLU A 255 -20.06 -8.07 3.62
C GLU A 255 -20.62 -8.50 4.99
N LYS A 256 -20.69 -9.80 5.22
CA LYS A 256 -21.18 -10.38 6.48
C LYS A 256 -20.44 -9.85 7.71
N TYR A 257 -19.17 -9.49 7.56
CA TYR A 257 -18.32 -8.96 8.63
C TYR A 257 -18.08 -7.46 8.54
N HIS A 258 -18.91 -6.72 7.80
CA HIS A 258 -18.85 -5.26 7.68
C HIS A 258 -17.54 -4.73 7.06
N MET A 259 -16.89 -5.54 6.22
CA MET A 259 -15.63 -5.16 5.58
C MET A 259 -15.80 -4.52 4.20
N VAL A 260 -17.01 -4.52 3.63
CA VAL A 260 -17.31 -3.85 2.35
C VAL A 260 -17.91 -2.48 2.62
N ARG A 261 -17.09 -1.44 2.39
CA ARG A 261 -17.46 -0.04 2.67
C ARG A 261 -16.54 0.90 1.88
N PRO A 262 -16.79 2.23 1.85
CA PRO A 262 -15.80 3.18 1.35
C PRO A 262 -14.43 2.97 2.02
N ARG A 263 -13.35 2.95 1.24
CA ARG A 263 -11.96 2.59 1.63
C ARG A 263 -11.71 1.08 1.83
N ALA A 264 -12.58 0.21 1.33
CA ALA A 264 -12.33 -1.23 1.20
C ALA A 264 -12.01 -1.59 -0.24
#